data_8ed019879b4f4a1d624b7ff10cf5a9e6
#
_entry.id   8ed019879b4f4a1d624b7ff10cf5a9e6
#
_cell.length_a   1.000
_cell.length_b   1.000
_cell.length_c   1.000
_cell.angle_alpha   90.00
_cell.angle_beta   90.00
_cell.angle_gamma   90.00
#
_symmetry.space_group_name_H-M   'P 1'
#
loop_
_entity.id
_entity.type
_entity.pdbx_description
1 polymer ?
#
loop_
_entity_poly.entity_id
_entity_poly.type
_entity_poly.pdbx_seq_one_letter_code
_entity_poly.pdbx_strand_id
1 'polypeptide(L)'
;MSKRIEIFCGTGGVGKTTLATARALQLATCGKKILLITIDPAKRLKEVLSLPDDDRGQVHRVPAQQFKEFCGEREIHLDALLMSPKSTMERMGKEQGTLEDLDNPIIKILTRPNGGMNEIMATIEVQHYLKSGDYDLIILDTPPGKHFIDFLVSSKKINSFFDKTFIEIFKYVGKSIGKSEKTGLFQMVVSSGVKKLLSYLGKVTGADFVDTFIDAIIGLYKTKDSFLEALRFQENLKIKEFSNWFLVTSVEQQKMEEAQEMREGALQFMHSDSYLGVNKCLGPHLSDWNPSSREQQTLKDSMRDRENRLKEAAGKSFDKVLEFPVVLGASPNQHVIELARAFQDYDPPV
;
A
#
# COMPACT_ATOMS: atom_id res chain seq x y z
N MET A 1 4.50 -22.48 6.33
CA MET A 1 5.27 -21.26 6.02
C MET A 1 4.65 -20.12 6.81
N SER A 2 5.45 -19.26 7.44
CA SER A 2 4.93 -18.08 8.12
C SER A 2 4.45 -17.04 7.10
N LYS A 3 3.42 -16.27 7.44
CA LYS A 3 2.96 -15.13 6.64
C LYS A 3 4.10 -14.14 6.39
N ARG A 4 4.15 -13.57 5.19
CA ARG A 4 5.20 -12.63 4.78
C ARG A 4 4.70 -11.19 4.73
N ILE A 5 3.38 -10.99 4.60
CA ILE A 5 2.76 -9.68 4.52
C ILE A 5 1.37 -9.68 5.13
N GLU A 6 1.05 -8.62 5.88
CA GLU A 6 -0.31 -8.28 6.30
C GLU A 6 -0.72 -6.95 5.66
N ILE A 7 -1.90 -6.93 5.03
CA ILE A 7 -2.39 -5.81 4.23
C ILE A 7 -3.58 -5.18 4.93
N PHE A 8 -3.45 -3.92 5.30
CA PHE A 8 -4.52 -3.11 5.86
C PHE A 8 -5.16 -2.27 4.76
N CYS A 9 -6.39 -2.59 4.41
CA CYS A 9 -7.20 -1.89 3.44
C CYS A 9 -8.51 -1.41 4.07
N GLY A 10 -9.19 -0.46 3.46
CA GLY A 10 -10.44 0.08 4.01
C GLY A 10 -10.75 1.46 3.47
N THR A 11 -11.89 1.97 3.86
CA THR A 11 -12.38 3.28 3.44
C THR A 11 -11.64 4.44 4.12
N GLY A 12 -11.89 5.67 3.70
CA GLY A 12 -11.26 6.84 4.31
C GLY A 12 -11.77 7.11 5.74
N GLY A 13 -10.86 7.49 6.64
CA GLY A 13 -11.21 7.97 7.99
C GLY A 13 -11.54 6.89 9.03
N VAL A 14 -11.48 5.59 8.67
CA VAL A 14 -11.81 4.48 9.58
C VAL A 14 -10.69 4.08 10.55
N GLY A 15 -9.51 4.69 10.46
CA GLY A 15 -8.37 4.40 11.35
C GLY A 15 -7.44 3.31 10.87
N LYS A 16 -7.43 3.01 9.59
CA LYS A 16 -6.60 2.00 8.92
C LYS A 16 -5.12 2.10 9.28
N THR A 17 -4.51 3.26 9.04
CA THR A 17 -3.11 3.55 9.36
C THR A 17 -2.79 3.35 10.85
N THR A 18 -3.69 3.77 11.74
CA THR A 18 -3.51 3.58 13.18
C THR A 18 -3.54 2.11 13.58
N LEU A 19 -4.45 1.32 13.00
CA LEU A 19 -4.52 -0.13 13.23
C LEU A 19 -3.32 -0.86 12.63
N ALA A 20 -2.86 -0.48 11.43
CA ALA A 20 -1.64 -1.04 10.84
C ALA A 20 -0.41 -0.78 11.73
N THR A 21 -0.28 0.45 12.25
CA THR A 21 0.79 0.81 13.19
C THR A 21 0.68 0.03 14.51
N ALA A 22 -0.52 -0.10 15.06
CA ALA A 22 -0.77 -0.85 16.28
C ALA A 22 -0.41 -2.35 16.12
N ARG A 23 -0.77 -2.94 14.99
CA ARG A 23 -0.39 -4.32 14.67
C ARG A 23 1.11 -4.49 14.50
N ALA A 24 1.77 -3.55 13.79
CA ALA A 24 3.22 -3.56 13.63
C ALA A 24 3.94 -3.50 14.97
N LEU A 25 3.49 -2.62 15.87
CA LEU A 25 4.02 -2.49 17.24
C LEU A 25 3.82 -3.79 18.03
N GLN A 26 2.60 -4.34 18.02
CA GLN A 26 2.28 -5.58 18.73
C GLN A 26 3.19 -6.74 18.28
N LEU A 27 3.37 -6.93 16.98
CA LEU A 27 4.21 -8.00 16.44
C LEU A 27 5.70 -7.78 16.72
N ALA A 28 6.17 -6.54 16.69
CA ALA A 28 7.55 -6.21 17.06
C ALA A 28 7.84 -6.52 18.54
N THR A 29 6.87 -6.36 19.44
CA THR A 29 7.03 -6.77 20.86
C THR A 29 7.04 -8.28 21.06
N CYS A 30 6.59 -9.06 20.08
CA CYS A 30 6.74 -10.52 20.05
C CYS A 30 8.11 -10.97 19.48
N GLY A 31 9.06 -10.06 19.30
CA GLY A 31 10.43 -10.34 18.84
C GLY A 31 10.58 -10.47 17.32
N LYS A 32 9.56 -10.12 16.55
CA LYS A 32 9.65 -10.12 15.07
C LYS A 32 10.28 -8.84 14.54
N LYS A 33 11.04 -8.95 13.46
CA LYS A 33 11.53 -7.81 12.68
C LYS A 33 10.43 -7.35 11.72
N ILE A 34 9.84 -6.20 11.97
CA ILE A 34 8.69 -5.69 11.24
C ILE A 34 9.06 -4.45 10.42
N LEU A 35 8.64 -4.42 9.15
CA LEU A 35 8.62 -3.22 8.34
C LEU A 35 7.17 -2.76 8.09
N LEU A 36 6.84 -1.56 8.55
CA LEU A 36 5.60 -0.89 8.22
C LEU A 36 5.80 -0.01 6.99
N ILE A 37 5.16 -0.37 5.88
CA ILE A 37 5.15 0.44 4.65
C ILE A 37 3.81 1.14 4.52
N THR A 38 3.81 2.47 4.36
CA THR A 38 2.60 3.23 4.03
C THR A 38 2.71 3.85 2.64
N ILE A 39 1.69 3.62 1.82
CA ILE A 39 1.62 4.12 0.44
C ILE A 39 1.13 5.57 0.43
N ASP A 40 0.18 5.91 1.30
CA ASP A 40 -0.39 7.26 1.40
C ASP A 40 -0.21 7.80 2.84
N PRO A 41 0.95 8.38 3.15
CA PRO A 41 1.28 8.77 4.51
C PRO A 41 0.45 9.98 4.97
N ALA A 42 -0.45 9.74 5.91
CA ALA A 42 -1.10 10.81 6.66
C ALA A 42 -0.06 11.53 7.55
N LYS A 43 -0.17 12.86 7.71
CA LYS A 43 0.70 13.64 8.63
C LYS A 43 0.78 13.01 10.02
N ARG A 44 -0.35 12.50 10.52
CA ARG A 44 -0.46 11.87 11.84
C ARG A 44 0.48 10.66 12.01
N LEU A 45 0.74 9.89 10.94
CA LEU A 45 1.66 8.76 11.03
C LEU A 45 3.09 9.20 11.29
N LYS A 46 3.54 10.28 10.67
CA LYS A 46 4.86 10.85 10.90
C LYS A 46 5.04 11.27 12.35
N GLU A 47 4.04 11.92 12.92
CA GLU A 47 4.03 12.33 14.33
C GLU A 47 4.08 11.11 15.26
N VAL A 48 3.24 10.09 15.02
CA VAL A 48 3.18 8.86 15.81
C VAL A 48 4.47 8.08 15.77
N LEU A 49 5.15 8.01 14.62
CA LEU A 49 6.37 7.23 14.46
C LEU A 49 7.65 8.08 14.61
N SER A 50 7.52 9.37 14.93
CA SER A 50 8.65 10.33 15.04
C SER A 50 9.51 10.34 13.78
N LEU A 51 8.87 10.29 12.59
CA LEU A 51 9.57 10.26 11.32
C LEU A 51 9.89 11.68 10.83
N PRO A 52 11.05 11.91 10.20
CA PRO A 52 11.41 13.19 9.61
C PRO A 52 10.41 13.64 8.53
N ASP A 53 10.23 14.97 8.39
CA ASP A 53 9.23 15.52 7.47
C ASP A 53 9.55 15.29 5.99
N ASP A 54 10.84 15.34 5.61
CA ASP A 54 11.28 15.32 4.20
C ASP A 54 11.86 13.99 3.74
N ASP A 55 11.77 12.93 4.52
CA ASP A 55 12.52 11.70 4.29
C ASP A 55 11.64 10.56 3.76
N ARG A 56 10.94 10.82 2.66
CA ARG A 56 10.18 9.79 1.96
C ARG A 56 11.08 8.86 1.15
N GLY A 57 10.77 7.57 1.18
CA GLY A 57 11.51 6.54 0.43
C GLY A 57 12.73 6.01 1.14
N GLN A 58 12.94 6.38 2.41
CA GLN A 58 13.96 5.80 3.28
C GLN A 58 13.32 5.01 4.42
N VAL A 59 14.01 3.96 4.86
CA VAL A 59 13.60 3.16 6.02
C VAL A 59 14.12 3.82 7.28
N HIS A 60 13.24 4.03 8.23
CA HIS A 60 13.56 4.61 9.53
C HIS A 60 13.26 3.64 10.65
N ARG A 61 14.20 3.51 11.59
CA ARG A 61 13.98 2.81 12.85
C ARG A 61 12.99 3.61 13.71
N VAL A 62 11.91 2.97 14.13
CA VAL A 62 10.95 3.56 15.07
C VAL A 62 11.51 3.46 16.48
N PRO A 63 11.67 4.60 17.21
CA PRO A 63 12.23 4.57 18.55
C PRO A 63 11.31 3.85 19.55
N ALA A 64 11.80 2.78 20.20
CA ALA A 64 11.04 2.04 21.20
C ALA A 64 10.59 2.92 22.38
N GLN A 65 11.37 3.96 22.70
CA GLN A 65 11.12 4.86 23.83
C GLN A 65 9.73 5.50 23.79
N GLN A 66 9.19 5.84 22.63
CA GLN A 66 7.88 6.44 22.51
C GLN A 66 6.72 5.47 22.82
N PHE A 67 7.01 4.17 22.86
CA PHE A 67 6.06 3.11 23.19
C PHE A 67 6.47 2.35 24.45
N LYS A 68 7.32 2.95 25.31
CA LYS A 68 7.85 2.31 26.53
C LYS A 68 6.76 1.77 27.44
N GLU A 69 5.61 2.44 27.52
CA GLU A 69 4.45 1.99 28.31
C GLU A 69 3.93 0.61 27.84
N PHE A 70 4.10 0.27 26.56
CA PHE A 70 3.67 -1.00 25.97
C PHE A 70 4.82 -2.02 25.89
N CYS A 71 5.98 -1.58 25.45
CA CYS A 71 7.15 -2.44 25.25
C CYS A 71 7.91 -2.76 26.54
N GLY A 72 7.79 -1.90 27.58
CA GLY A 72 8.66 -1.94 28.75
C GLY A 72 10.11 -1.63 28.38
N GLU A 73 11.05 -2.43 28.87
CA GLU A 73 12.49 -2.34 28.53
C GLU A 73 12.87 -3.28 27.34
N ARG A 74 11.89 -3.85 26.64
CA ARG A 74 12.17 -4.73 25.50
C ARG A 74 12.69 -3.92 24.31
N GLU A 75 13.72 -4.42 23.68
CA GLU A 75 14.13 -3.94 22.38
C GLU A 75 13.11 -4.42 21.33
N ILE A 76 12.65 -3.50 20.48
CA ILE A 76 11.75 -3.81 19.38
C ILE A 76 12.42 -3.54 18.03
N HIS A 77 12.21 -4.42 17.08
CA HIS A 77 12.64 -4.24 15.70
C HIS A 77 11.46 -3.82 14.83
N LEU A 78 11.11 -2.54 14.91
CA LEU A 78 10.09 -1.91 14.09
C LEU A 78 10.72 -0.82 13.23
N ASP A 79 10.66 -0.99 11.93
CA ASP A 79 11.06 0.00 10.94
C ASP A 79 9.84 0.51 10.19
N ALA A 80 9.88 1.74 9.70
CA ALA A 80 8.82 2.36 8.92
C ALA A 80 9.35 2.99 7.63
N LEU A 81 8.60 2.84 6.56
CA LEU A 81 8.87 3.40 5.25
C LEU A 81 7.67 4.21 4.75
N LEU A 82 7.87 5.50 4.53
CA LEU A 82 6.93 6.35 3.78
C LEU A 82 7.27 6.24 2.30
N MET A 83 6.45 5.54 1.54
CA MET A 83 6.71 5.26 0.13
C MET A 83 6.87 6.53 -0.70
N SER A 84 7.82 6.52 -1.62
CA SER A 84 8.10 7.57 -2.59
C SER A 84 8.33 6.97 -3.98
N PRO A 85 7.47 7.24 -4.97
CA PRO A 85 7.65 6.72 -6.33
C PRO A 85 8.99 7.13 -6.93
N LYS A 86 9.43 8.35 -6.65
CA LYS A 86 10.72 8.88 -7.10
C LYS A 86 11.88 8.07 -6.52
N SER A 87 11.89 7.87 -5.20
CA SER A 87 12.98 7.14 -4.52
C SER A 87 13.02 5.67 -4.94
N THR A 88 11.85 5.03 -5.14
CA THR A 88 11.77 3.66 -5.70
C THR A 88 12.38 3.60 -7.08
N MET A 89 12.07 4.56 -7.96
CA MET A 89 12.64 4.62 -9.32
C MET A 89 14.15 4.83 -9.28
N GLU A 90 14.64 5.74 -8.42
CA GLU A 90 16.08 5.99 -8.25
C GLU A 90 16.82 4.75 -7.72
N ARG A 91 16.22 4.03 -6.77
CA ARG A 91 16.78 2.77 -6.27
C ARG A 91 16.88 1.73 -7.39
N MET A 92 15.80 1.52 -8.16
CA MET A 92 15.82 0.62 -9.32
C MET A 92 16.92 0.98 -10.31
N GLY A 93 17.06 2.25 -10.62
CA GLY A 93 18.11 2.74 -11.51
C GLY A 93 19.52 2.48 -11.00
N LYS A 94 19.74 2.67 -9.69
CA LYS A 94 21.04 2.36 -9.04
C LYS A 94 21.34 0.86 -9.08
N GLU A 95 20.39 0.02 -8.71
CA GLU A 95 20.55 -1.44 -8.69
C GLU A 95 20.84 -2.02 -10.08
N GLN A 96 20.31 -1.41 -11.13
CA GLN A 96 20.45 -1.88 -12.51
C GLN A 96 21.51 -1.10 -13.34
N GLY A 97 22.16 -0.11 -12.73
CA GLY A 97 23.15 0.72 -13.42
C GLY A 97 22.55 1.61 -14.52
N THR A 98 21.29 2.02 -14.38
CA THR A 98 20.52 2.77 -15.38
C THR A 98 20.01 4.11 -14.86
N LEU A 99 20.61 4.62 -13.78
CA LEU A 99 20.14 5.86 -13.13
C LEU A 99 20.10 7.06 -14.07
N GLU A 100 21.12 7.20 -14.93
CA GLU A 100 21.20 8.30 -15.91
C GLU A 100 20.07 8.21 -16.96
N ASP A 101 19.69 6.99 -17.37
CA ASP A 101 18.58 6.78 -18.32
C ASP A 101 17.22 7.15 -17.72
N LEU A 102 17.10 7.13 -16.38
CA LEU A 102 15.89 7.49 -15.66
C LEU A 102 15.83 9.01 -15.33
N ASP A 103 16.88 9.76 -15.54
CA ASP A 103 16.90 11.23 -15.42
C ASP A 103 16.21 11.91 -16.61
N ASN A 104 14.96 11.57 -16.83
CA ASN A 104 14.15 12.00 -17.95
C ASN A 104 12.95 12.83 -17.46
N PRO A 105 12.63 13.99 -18.11
CA PRO A 105 11.52 14.84 -17.69
C PRO A 105 10.16 14.12 -17.64
N ILE A 106 9.89 13.19 -18.55
CA ILE A 106 8.65 12.40 -18.59
C ILE A 106 8.60 11.44 -17.41
N ILE A 107 9.69 10.73 -17.13
CA ILE A 107 9.79 9.82 -15.96
C ILE A 107 9.61 10.62 -14.66
N LYS A 108 10.22 11.81 -14.56
CA LYS A 108 10.04 12.72 -13.41
C LYS A 108 8.58 13.14 -13.22
N ILE A 109 7.83 13.37 -14.30
CA ILE A 109 6.39 13.68 -14.23
C ILE A 109 5.60 12.45 -13.76
N LEU A 110 5.87 11.27 -14.31
CA LEU A 110 5.18 10.03 -13.98
C LEU A 110 5.39 9.60 -12.52
N THR A 111 6.55 9.92 -11.94
CA THR A 111 6.90 9.57 -10.55
C THR A 111 6.54 10.66 -9.52
N ARG A 112 5.91 11.76 -9.94
CA ARG A 112 5.33 12.74 -9.00
C ARG A 112 4.15 12.14 -8.24
N PRO A 113 3.80 12.66 -7.06
CA PRO A 113 2.53 12.36 -6.43
C PRO A 113 1.38 12.59 -7.43
N ASN A 114 0.52 11.61 -7.63
CA ASN A 114 -0.54 11.59 -8.66
C ASN A 114 -0.04 11.52 -10.13
N GLY A 115 1.22 11.19 -10.35
CA GLY A 115 1.80 11.03 -11.69
C GLY A 115 1.38 9.77 -12.46
N GLY A 116 0.58 8.89 -11.84
CA GLY A 116 0.03 7.69 -12.46
C GLY A 116 0.86 6.41 -12.25
N MET A 117 2.05 6.50 -11.67
CA MET A 117 2.90 5.34 -11.36
C MET A 117 2.96 5.00 -9.86
N ASN A 118 2.23 5.71 -9.01
CA ASN A 118 2.31 5.53 -7.55
C ASN A 118 2.03 4.09 -7.12
N GLU A 119 0.97 3.49 -7.64
CA GLU A 119 0.54 2.14 -7.26
C GLU A 119 1.53 1.09 -7.78
N ILE A 120 2.09 1.30 -8.97
CA ILE A 120 3.10 0.42 -9.57
C ILE A 120 4.39 0.49 -8.74
N MET A 121 4.87 1.69 -8.44
CA MET A 121 6.07 1.89 -7.63
C MET A 121 5.91 1.33 -6.22
N ALA A 122 4.72 1.47 -5.61
CA ALA A 122 4.42 0.86 -4.32
C ALA A 122 4.52 -0.68 -4.36
N THR A 123 4.02 -1.30 -5.42
CA THR A 123 4.11 -2.76 -5.61
C THR A 123 5.57 -3.21 -5.74
N ILE A 124 6.37 -2.47 -6.51
CA ILE A 124 7.80 -2.74 -6.69
C ILE A 124 8.57 -2.58 -5.37
N GLU A 125 8.25 -1.54 -4.60
CA GLU A 125 8.90 -1.29 -3.30
C GLU A 125 8.62 -2.40 -2.30
N VAL A 126 7.36 -2.80 -2.15
CA VAL A 126 6.96 -3.92 -1.29
C VAL A 126 7.66 -5.22 -1.71
N GLN A 127 7.70 -5.50 -3.02
CA GLN A 127 8.37 -6.70 -3.56
C GLN A 127 9.87 -6.69 -3.27
N HIS A 128 10.53 -5.54 -3.35
CA HIS A 128 11.94 -5.40 -3.00
C HIS A 128 12.21 -5.86 -1.56
N TYR A 129 11.47 -5.34 -0.58
CA TYR A 129 11.65 -5.71 0.83
C TYR A 129 11.20 -7.14 1.16
N LEU A 130 10.24 -7.69 0.44
CA LEU A 130 9.88 -9.09 0.57
C LEU A 130 11.01 -10.03 0.10
N LYS A 131 11.77 -9.60 -0.92
CA LYS A 131 12.91 -10.36 -1.47
C LYS A 131 14.17 -10.23 -0.64
N SER A 132 14.43 -9.06 -0.04
CA SER A 132 15.63 -8.84 0.76
C SER A 132 15.73 -9.84 1.91
N GLY A 133 14.59 -10.22 2.50
CA GLY A 133 14.55 -11.15 3.63
C GLY A 133 15.00 -10.53 4.96
N ASP A 134 15.18 -9.21 5.00
CA ASP A 134 15.64 -8.48 6.20
C ASP A 134 14.57 -8.43 7.29
N TYR A 135 13.29 -8.63 6.92
CA TYR A 135 12.14 -8.57 7.80
C TYR A 135 11.39 -9.90 7.85
N ASP A 136 10.91 -10.24 9.04
CA ASP A 136 10.07 -11.43 9.24
C ASP A 136 8.68 -11.22 8.63
N LEU A 137 8.14 -9.98 8.71
CA LEU A 137 6.83 -9.63 8.19
C LEU A 137 6.79 -8.16 7.77
N ILE A 138 6.10 -7.89 6.66
CA ILE A 138 5.76 -6.55 6.20
C ILE A 138 4.30 -6.24 6.55
N ILE A 139 4.06 -5.09 7.17
CA ILE A 139 2.73 -4.51 7.33
C ILE A 139 2.54 -3.45 6.27
N LEU A 140 1.54 -3.62 5.42
CA LEU A 140 1.24 -2.69 4.34
C LEU A 140 -0.01 -1.88 4.66
N ASP A 141 0.16 -0.59 4.91
CA ASP A 141 -0.93 0.39 5.00
C ASP A 141 -1.23 0.95 3.61
N THR A 142 -2.40 0.63 3.08
CA THR A 142 -2.77 0.95 1.69
C THR A 142 -3.54 2.26 1.57
N PRO A 143 -3.62 2.85 0.37
CA PRO A 143 -4.48 4.01 0.12
C PRO A 143 -5.95 3.71 0.42
N PRO A 144 -6.78 4.73 0.72
CA PRO A 144 -8.19 4.53 1.01
C PRO A 144 -9.04 4.28 -0.26
N GLY A 145 -10.12 3.52 -0.11
CA GLY A 145 -11.21 3.41 -1.08
C GLY A 145 -10.75 2.99 -2.47
N LYS A 146 -11.11 3.78 -3.50
CA LYS A 146 -10.82 3.48 -4.91
C LYS A 146 -9.33 3.34 -5.21
N HIS A 147 -8.46 4.12 -4.57
CA HIS A 147 -7.02 4.04 -4.77
C HIS A 147 -6.43 2.70 -4.32
N PHE A 148 -7.06 2.04 -3.35
CA PHE A 148 -6.70 0.66 -3.01
C PHE A 148 -6.99 -0.31 -4.16
N ILE A 149 -8.16 -0.21 -4.81
CA ILE A 149 -8.48 -1.03 -5.98
C ILE A 149 -7.51 -0.72 -7.12
N ASP A 150 -7.16 0.56 -7.35
CA ASP A 150 -6.16 0.96 -8.34
C ASP A 150 -4.78 0.33 -8.06
N PHE A 151 -4.38 0.24 -6.78
CA PHE A 151 -3.18 -0.49 -6.37
C PHE A 151 -3.26 -1.98 -6.75
N LEU A 152 -4.38 -2.64 -6.45
CA LEU A 152 -4.58 -4.05 -6.80
C LEU A 152 -4.61 -4.31 -8.31
N VAL A 153 -5.15 -3.39 -9.11
CA VAL A 153 -5.15 -3.52 -10.57
C VAL A 153 -3.87 -3.02 -11.24
N SER A 154 -2.90 -2.55 -10.47
CA SER A 154 -1.64 -2.01 -11.00
C SER A 154 -0.89 -3.01 -11.89
N SER A 155 -1.00 -4.32 -11.61
CA SER A 155 -0.44 -5.38 -12.48
C SER A 155 -1.03 -5.36 -13.88
N LYS A 156 -2.34 -5.08 -14.02
CA LYS A 156 -2.97 -4.95 -15.33
C LYS A 156 -2.41 -3.75 -16.08
N LYS A 157 -2.14 -2.64 -15.36
CA LYS A 157 -1.46 -1.45 -15.92
C LYS A 157 -0.04 -1.80 -16.37
N ILE A 158 0.71 -2.55 -15.56
CA ILE A 158 2.06 -3.04 -15.91
C ILE A 158 1.98 -3.93 -17.16
N ASN A 159 1.08 -4.90 -17.21
CA ASN A 159 0.90 -5.78 -18.36
C ASN A 159 0.53 -5.01 -19.64
N SER A 160 -0.35 -4.01 -19.52
CA SER A 160 -0.72 -3.16 -20.65
C SER A 160 0.43 -2.28 -21.12
N PHE A 161 1.27 -1.81 -20.19
CA PHE A 161 2.46 -1.03 -20.52
C PHE A 161 3.49 -1.88 -21.28
N PHE A 162 3.60 -3.19 -20.97
CA PHE A 162 4.48 -4.13 -21.66
C PHE A 162 3.73 -4.97 -22.73
N ASP A 163 2.58 -4.50 -23.23
CA ASP A 163 1.83 -5.16 -24.30
C ASP A 163 2.60 -5.20 -25.64
N LYS A 164 2.01 -5.86 -26.65
CA LYS A 164 2.64 -6.01 -27.97
C LYS A 164 3.11 -4.70 -28.58
N THR A 165 2.35 -3.63 -28.43
CA THR A 165 2.64 -2.33 -29.03
C THR A 165 3.87 -1.72 -28.39
N PHE A 166 3.95 -1.72 -27.05
CA PHE A 166 5.13 -1.29 -26.33
C PHE A 166 6.32 -2.21 -26.58
N ILE A 167 6.13 -3.54 -26.59
CA ILE A 167 7.21 -4.48 -26.95
C ILE A 167 7.74 -4.22 -28.36
N GLU A 168 6.91 -3.83 -29.32
CA GLU A 168 7.37 -3.45 -30.65
C GLU A 168 8.17 -2.13 -30.65
N ILE A 169 7.73 -1.15 -29.86
CA ILE A 169 8.50 0.08 -29.63
C ILE A 169 9.84 -0.26 -28.98
N PHE A 170 9.86 -1.10 -27.95
CA PHE A 170 11.05 -1.56 -27.27
C PHE A 170 12.00 -2.37 -28.17
N LYS A 171 11.49 -3.27 -29.02
CA LYS A 171 12.30 -4.03 -29.98
C LYS A 171 12.92 -3.11 -31.05
N TYR A 172 12.20 -2.08 -31.42
CA TYR A 172 12.67 -1.05 -32.34
C TYR A 172 13.83 -0.26 -31.73
N VAL A 173 13.62 0.24 -30.50
CA VAL A 173 14.61 0.98 -29.74
C VAL A 173 15.83 0.11 -29.39
N GLY A 174 15.62 -1.13 -28.91
CA GLY A 174 16.69 -2.05 -28.55
C GLY A 174 17.61 -2.47 -29.69
N LYS A 175 17.09 -2.49 -30.93
CA LYS A 175 17.93 -2.68 -32.13
C LYS A 175 18.77 -1.44 -32.49
N SER A 176 18.39 -0.29 -31.99
CA SER A 176 19.08 0.99 -32.22
C SER A 176 20.19 1.27 -31.20
N ILE A 177 20.09 0.70 -29.99
CA ILE A 177 21.11 0.83 -28.92
C ILE A 177 22.49 0.22 -29.34
N GLY A 178 22.50 -0.71 -30.30
CA GLY A 178 23.75 -1.30 -30.84
C GLY A 178 24.44 -0.51 -31.95
N LYS A 179 23.89 0.63 -32.39
CA LYS A 179 24.47 1.46 -33.47
C LYS A 179 24.44 2.93 -33.10
N SER A 180 25.61 3.45 -32.89
CA SER A 180 25.91 4.85 -32.54
C SER A 180 25.62 5.81 -33.70
N GLU A 181 24.34 6.09 -34.03
CA GLU A 181 23.98 7.26 -34.85
C GLU A 181 22.49 7.58 -34.68
N LYS A 182 22.20 8.73 -34.07
CA LYS A 182 20.84 9.25 -33.81
C LYS A 182 20.01 9.53 -35.09
N THR A 183 20.63 9.57 -36.26
CA THR A 183 19.99 9.89 -37.56
C THR A 183 19.38 8.69 -38.29
N GLY A 184 19.62 7.44 -37.89
CA GLY A 184 19.10 6.24 -38.52
C GLY A 184 17.80 5.68 -37.97
N LEU A 185 17.23 6.27 -36.93
CA LEU A 185 16.08 5.76 -36.20
C LEU A 185 14.79 5.67 -37.03
N PHE A 186 14.61 6.52 -38.02
CA PHE A 186 13.41 6.56 -38.87
C PHE A 186 13.39 5.51 -40.02
N GLN A 187 14.48 4.84 -40.30
CA GLN A 187 14.58 3.94 -41.48
C GLN A 187 14.40 2.42 -41.17
N MET A 188 14.30 2.00 -39.90
CA MET A 188 14.11 0.59 -39.58
C MET A 188 12.63 0.15 -39.62
N VAL A 189 12.41 -1.13 -39.93
CA VAL A 189 11.10 -1.75 -40.07
C VAL A 189 10.34 -1.73 -38.74
N VAL A 190 9.52 -0.70 -38.56
CA VAL A 190 8.58 -0.53 -37.44
C VAL A 190 7.18 -0.84 -37.94
N SER A 191 6.34 -1.40 -37.09
CA SER A 191 4.94 -1.59 -37.46
C SER A 191 4.33 -0.24 -37.89
N SER A 192 3.42 -0.27 -38.85
CA SER A 192 2.77 0.94 -39.38
C SER A 192 2.05 1.74 -38.27
N GLY A 193 1.63 1.05 -37.18
CA GLY A 193 0.98 1.67 -36.04
C GLY A 193 1.94 2.53 -35.20
N VAL A 194 3.13 2.04 -34.90
CA VAL A 194 4.15 2.79 -34.15
C VAL A 194 4.62 4.01 -34.93
N LYS A 195 4.87 3.86 -36.24
CA LYS A 195 5.21 5.01 -37.10
C LYS A 195 4.14 6.10 -37.11
N LYS A 196 2.87 5.72 -37.19
CA LYS A 196 1.74 6.66 -37.15
C LYS A 196 1.66 7.37 -35.81
N LEU A 197 1.83 6.63 -34.68
CA LEU A 197 1.82 7.19 -33.32
C LEU A 197 2.95 8.24 -33.15
N LEU A 198 4.19 7.86 -33.46
CA LEU A 198 5.34 8.76 -33.33
C LEU A 198 5.22 9.97 -34.26
N SER A 199 4.76 9.78 -35.49
CA SER A 199 4.50 10.89 -36.42
C SER A 199 3.38 11.81 -35.93
N TYR A 200 2.32 11.28 -35.34
CA TYR A 200 1.26 12.07 -34.72
C TYR A 200 1.78 12.88 -33.53
N LEU A 201 2.50 12.23 -32.61
CA LEU A 201 3.13 12.91 -31.47
C LEU A 201 4.06 14.01 -31.95
N GLY A 202 4.93 13.76 -32.94
CA GLY A 202 5.84 14.77 -33.49
C GLY A 202 5.13 15.97 -34.09
N LYS A 203 3.96 15.78 -34.74
CA LYS A 203 3.15 16.89 -35.29
C LYS A 203 2.46 17.71 -34.21
N VAL A 204 2.08 17.11 -33.09
CA VAL A 204 1.31 17.77 -32.01
C VAL A 204 2.24 18.40 -30.98
N THR A 205 3.36 17.75 -30.66
CA THR A 205 4.24 18.14 -29.54
C THR A 205 5.64 18.57 -29.94
N GLY A 206 6.02 18.37 -31.20
CA GLY A 206 7.37 18.64 -31.71
C GLY A 206 8.32 17.43 -31.64
N ALA A 207 9.41 17.50 -32.45
CA ALA A 207 10.39 16.40 -32.53
C ALA A 207 11.12 16.15 -31.20
N ASP A 208 11.51 17.20 -30.51
CA ASP A 208 12.23 17.11 -29.22
C ASP A 208 11.43 16.33 -28.15
N PHE A 209 10.11 16.48 -28.15
CA PHE A 209 9.25 15.70 -27.26
C PHE A 209 9.26 14.22 -27.62
N VAL A 210 9.25 13.89 -28.91
CA VAL A 210 9.29 12.49 -29.36
C VAL A 210 10.59 11.81 -28.95
N ASP A 211 11.71 12.51 -29.10
CA ASP A 211 13.02 12.01 -28.67
C ASP A 211 13.06 11.80 -27.15
N THR A 212 12.59 12.78 -26.36
CA THR A 212 12.47 12.67 -24.90
C THR A 212 11.55 11.51 -24.49
N PHE A 213 10.46 11.28 -25.21
CA PHE A 213 9.54 10.18 -24.98
C PHE A 213 10.17 8.82 -25.28
N ILE A 214 10.92 8.71 -26.37
CA ILE A 214 11.66 7.49 -26.72
C ILE A 214 12.72 7.19 -25.65
N ASP A 215 13.49 8.17 -25.23
CA ASP A 215 14.50 8.02 -24.18
C ASP A 215 13.85 7.57 -22.84
N ALA A 216 12.68 8.11 -22.48
CA ALA A 216 11.92 7.65 -21.32
C ALA A 216 11.52 6.18 -21.43
N ILE A 217 11.04 5.74 -22.58
CA ILE A 217 10.69 4.34 -22.84
C ILE A 217 11.90 3.43 -22.72
N ILE A 218 13.06 3.85 -23.26
CA ILE A 218 14.31 3.09 -23.15
C ILE A 218 14.72 2.92 -21.69
N GLY A 219 14.72 4.00 -20.91
CA GLY A 219 15.05 3.96 -19.48
C GLY A 219 14.13 3.00 -18.71
N LEU A 220 12.82 3.09 -18.94
CA LEU A 220 11.85 2.20 -18.31
C LEU A 220 12.02 0.74 -18.76
N TYR A 221 12.35 0.48 -20.01
CA TYR A 221 12.61 -0.87 -20.50
C TYR A 221 13.84 -1.51 -19.86
N LYS A 222 14.87 -0.76 -19.60
CA LYS A 222 16.07 -1.24 -18.90
C LYS A 222 15.75 -1.72 -17.47
N THR A 223 14.68 -1.20 -16.87
CA THR A 223 14.20 -1.57 -15.52
C THR A 223 13.05 -2.60 -15.54
N LYS A 224 12.73 -3.17 -16.69
CA LYS A 224 11.57 -4.08 -16.91
C LYS A 224 11.49 -5.25 -15.94
N ASP A 225 12.62 -5.79 -15.49
CA ASP A 225 12.63 -6.97 -14.64
C ASP A 225 11.99 -6.69 -13.28
N SER A 226 12.19 -5.49 -12.71
CA SER A 226 11.50 -5.06 -11.49
C SER A 226 9.98 -4.96 -11.68
N PHE A 227 9.53 -4.49 -12.84
CA PHE A 227 8.10 -4.46 -13.17
C PHE A 227 7.51 -5.88 -13.31
N LEU A 228 8.22 -6.78 -13.98
CA LEU A 228 7.76 -8.17 -14.14
C LEU A 228 7.72 -8.93 -12.80
N GLU A 229 8.61 -8.62 -11.89
CA GLU A 229 8.59 -9.18 -10.54
C GLU A 229 7.39 -8.66 -9.73
N ALA A 230 7.02 -7.40 -9.90
CA ALA A 230 5.83 -6.82 -9.27
C ALA A 230 4.52 -7.56 -9.68
N LEU A 231 4.47 -8.11 -10.89
CA LEU A 231 3.35 -8.95 -11.32
C LEU A 231 3.25 -10.25 -10.50
N ARG A 232 4.38 -10.91 -10.24
CA ARG A 232 4.42 -12.14 -9.44
C ARG A 232 4.00 -11.89 -8.00
N PHE A 233 4.32 -10.74 -7.45
CA PHE A 233 3.88 -10.36 -6.12
C PHE A 233 2.35 -10.40 -5.98
N GLN A 234 1.62 -9.87 -6.94
CA GLN A 234 0.15 -9.87 -6.89
C GLN A 234 -0.46 -11.28 -6.91
N GLU A 235 0.13 -12.21 -7.66
CA GLU A 235 -0.30 -13.60 -7.61
C GLU A 235 -0.05 -14.23 -6.23
N ASN A 236 1.06 -13.89 -5.58
CA ASN A 236 1.36 -14.37 -4.23
C ASN A 236 0.38 -13.84 -3.18
N LEU A 237 -0.23 -12.66 -3.38
CA LEU A 237 -1.23 -12.10 -2.47
C LEU A 237 -2.50 -12.97 -2.36
N LYS A 238 -2.77 -13.83 -3.33
CA LYS A 238 -3.88 -14.80 -3.30
C LYS A 238 -3.58 -16.03 -2.47
N ILE A 239 -2.32 -16.23 -2.06
CA ILE A 239 -1.89 -17.40 -1.31
C ILE A 239 -2.10 -17.14 0.17
N LYS A 240 -2.95 -17.94 0.80
CA LYS A 240 -3.31 -17.83 2.21
C LYS A 240 -2.10 -17.90 3.14
N GLU A 241 -1.12 -18.75 2.83
CA GLU A 241 0.11 -18.93 3.60
C GLU A 241 1.07 -17.75 3.47
N PHE A 242 0.91 -16.94 2.43
CA PHE A 242 1.77 -15.79 2.14
C PHE A 242 1.26 -14.48 2.72
N SER A 243 -0.05 -14.22 2.62
CA SER A 243 -0.64 -12.94 2.99
C SER A 243 -1.74 -13.07 4.04
N ASN A 244 -2.00 -11.96 4.73
CA ASN A 244 -3.18 -11.73 5.56
C ASN A 244 -3.86 -10.44 5.11
N TRP A 245 -5.18 -10.40 5.18
CA TRP A 245 -5.96 -9.24 4.76
C TRP A 245 -6.83 -8.72 5.89
N PHE A 246 -6.67 -7.45 6.22
CA PHE A 246 -7.48 -6.73 7.19
C PHE A 246 -8.27 -5.64 6.47
N LEU A 247 -9.56 -5.89 6.24
CA LEU A 247 -10.46 -4.87 5.74
C LEU A 247 -10.98 -4.08 6.93
N VAL A 248 -10.57 -2.81 7.03
CA VAL A 248 -10.91 -1.93 8.15
C VAL A 248 -12.13 -1.08 7.83
N THR A 249 -13.08 -1.07 8.76
CA THR A 249 -14.27 -0.23 8.74
C THR A 249 -14.53 0.40 10.11
N SER A 250 -15.63 1.12 10.27
CA SER A 250 -16.09 1.67 11.56
C SER A 250 -17.57 1.35 11.77
N VAL A 251 -18.08 1.59 12.99
CA VAL A 251 -19.48 1.33 13.37
C VAL A 251 -20.47 2.35 12.77
N GLU A 252 -20.22 2.76 11.55
CA GLU A 252 -21.04 3.66 10.74
C GLU A 252 -21.61 2.88 9.55
N GLN A 253 -22.94 2.96 9.33
CA GLN A 253 -23.60 2.20 8.27
C GLN A 253 -22.96 2.41 6.89
N GLN A 254 -22.75 3.65 6.51
CA GLN A 254 -22.12 3.98 5.22
C GLN A 254 -20.72 3.33 5.09
N LYS A 255 -19.92 3.33 6.17
CA LYS A 255 -18.58 2.75 6.17
C LYS A 255 -18.60 1.23 6.07
N MET A 256 -19.61 0.58 6.66
CA MET A 256 -19.84 -0.86 6.50
C MET A 256 -20.22 -1.22 5.05
N GLU A 257 -21.10 -0.45 4.43
CA GLU A 257 -21.52 -0.63 3.02
C GLU A 257 -20.33 -0.42 2.07
N GLU A 258 -19.58 0.69 2.24
CA GLU A 258 -18.36 0.96 1.46
C GLU A 258 -17.32 -0.17 1.62
N ALA A 259 -17.21 -0.78 2.81
CA ALA A 259 -16.30 -1.89 3.06
C ALA A 259 -16.72 -3.16 2.32
N GLN A 260 -18.01 -3.46 2.24
CA GLN A 260 -18.54 -4.59 1.48
C GLN A 260 -18.27 -4.42 -0.02
N GLU A 261 -18.57 -3.24 -0.58
CA GLU A 261 -18.28 -2.93 -1.98
C GLU A 261 -16.78 -3.07 -2.29
N MET A 262 -15.92 -2.58 -1.40
CA MET A 262 -14.47 -2.71 -1.54
C MET A 262 -14.04 -4.18 -1.54
N ARG A 263 -14.58 -5.00 -0.64
CA ARG A 263 -14.30 -6.43 -0.59
C ARG A 263 -14.66 -7.10 -1.91
N GLU A 264 -15.86 -6.83 -2.44
CA GLU A 264 -16.31 -7.40 -3.72
C GLU A 264 -15.35 -7.03 -4.87
N GLY A 265 -14.92 -5.78 -4.94
CA GLY A 265 -13.93 -5.32 -5.92
C GLY A 265 -12.55 -5.97 -5.76
N ALA A 266 -12.19 -6.36 -4.53
CA ALA A 266 -10.88 -6.94 -4.21
C ALA A 266 -10.84 -8.48 -4.31
N LEU A 267 -12.00 -9.19 -4.35
CA LEU A 267 -12.09 -10.66 -4.31
C LEU A 267 -11.19 -11.38 -5.33
N GLN A 268 -10.99 -10.78 -6.51
CA GLN A 268 -10.14 -11.38 -7.55
C GLN A 268 -8.63 -11.32 -7.21
N PHE A 269 -8.23 -10.55 -6.21
CA PHE A 269 -6.84 -10.30 -5.82
C PHE A 269 -6.47 -10.87 -4.45
N MET A 270 -7.46 -11.28 -3.65
CA MET A 270 -7.27 -11.77 -2.30
C MET A 270 -7.82 -13.19 -2.15
N HIS A 271 -7.37 -13.91 -1.14
CA HIS A 271 -7.99 -15.17 -0.75
C HIS A 271 -9.23 -14.93 0.14
N SER A 272 -10.05 -15.95 0.35
CA SER A 272 -11.31 -15.85 1.11
C SER A 272 -11.09 -15.61 2.61
N ASP A 273 -10.01 -16.12 3.18
CA ASP A 273 -9.72 -16.06 4.62
C ASP A 273 -9.18 -14.67 5.02
N SER A 274 -10.08 -13.70 5.11
CA SER A 274 -9.79 -12.30 5.41
C SER A 274 -10.47 -11.84 6.70
N TYR A 275 -9.86 -10.86 7.37
CA TYR A 275 -10.39 -10.25 8.59
C TYR A 275 -11.18 -8.98 8.26
N LEU A 276 -12.33 -8.82 8.93
CA LEU A 276 -12.98 -7.53 9.06
C LEU A 276 -12.55 -6.88 10.38
N GLY A 277 -11.83 -5.78 10.31
CA GLY A 277 -11.49 -4.95 11.47
C GLY A 277 -12.55 -3.86 11.66
N VAL A 278 -13.43 -4.03 12.63
CA VAL A 278 -14.43 -3.00 13.00
C VAL A 278 -13.81 -2.09 14.05
N ASN A 279 -13.44 -0.89 13.64
CA ASN A 279 -12.83 0.11 14.51
C ASN A 279 -13.86 1.06 15.10
N LYS A 280 -13.48 1.77 16.15
CA LYS A 280 -14.30 2.74 16.89
C LYS A 280 -15.55 2.11 17.52
N CYS A 281 -15.45 0.87 17.98
CA CYS A 281 -16.53 0.18 18.70
C CYS A 281 -16.78 0.87 20.05
N LEU A 282 -18.04 1.10 20.37
CA LEU A 282 -18.47 1.74 21.61
C LEU A 282 -18.73 0.71 22.73
N GLY A 283 -18.77 -0.59 22.38
CA GLY A 283 -19.13 -1.68 23.31
C GLY A 283 -18.50 -1.58 24.69
N PRO A 284 -17.16 -1.44 24.84
CA PRO A 284 -16.52 -1.28 26.14
C PRO A 284 -17.06 -0.08 26.95
N HIS A 285 -17.10 1.10 26.32
CA HIS A 285 -17.60 2.32 26.98
C HIS A 285 -19.10 2.24 27.35
N LEU A 286 -19.91 1.59 26.49
CA LEU A 286 -21.31 1.35 26.80
C LEU A 286 -21.46 0.35 27.97
N SER A 287 -20.56 -0.60 28.12
CA SER A 287 -20.57 -1.54 29.26
C SER A 287 -20.30 -0.82 30.57
N ASP A 288 -19.30 0.06 30.59
CA ASP A 288 -18.90 0.81 31.78
C ASP A 288 -19.84 1.96 32.14
N TRP A 289 -20.65 2.42 31.16
CA TRP A 289 -21.60 3.49 31.41
C TRP A 289 -22.78 3.03 32.25
N ASN A 290 -22.97 3.65 33.43
CA ASN A 290 -24.10 3.44 34.33
C ASN A 290 -25.13 4.55 34.15
N PRO A 291 -26.23 4.33 33.40
CA PRO A 291 -27.28 5.32 33.19
C PRO A 291 -27.97 5.72 34.49
N SER A 292 -28.21 7.00 34.69
CA SER A 292 -28.89 7.54 35.89
C SER A 292 -30.36 7.84 35.64
N SER A 293 -30.86 7.73 34.40
CA SER A 293 -32.26 7.92 34.04
C SER A 293 -32.72 6.86 33.02
N ARG A 294 -34.05 6.73 32.88
CA ARG A 294 -34.66 5.82 31.91
C ARG A 294 -34.33 6.22 30.47
N GLU A 295 -34.25 7.49 30.19
CA GLU A 295 -33.88 8.02 28.87
C GLU A 295 -32.43 7.64 28.52
N GLN A 296 -31.52 7.77 29.47
CA GLN A 296 -30.14 7.38 29.31
C GLN A 296 -30.00 5.86 29.09
N GLN A 297 -30.79 5.05 29.80
CA GLN A 297 -30.83 3.60 29.57
C GLN A 297 -31.31 3.26 28.17
N THR A 298 -32.40 3.91 27.72
CA THR A 298 -32.94 3.73 26.36
C THR A 298 -31.89 4.11 25.29
N LEU A 299 -31.16 5.21 25.50
CA LEU A 299 -30.10 5.64 24.61
C LEU A 299 -28.96 4.60 24.55
N LYS A 300 -28.48 4.13 25.72
CA LYS A 300 -27.45 3.10 25.84
C LYS A 300 -27.83 1.84 25.05
N ASP A 301 -29.06 1.35 25.26
CA ASP A 301 -29.56 0.14 24.60
C ASP A 301 -29.67 0.34 23.08
N SER A 302 -30.19 1.50 22.65
CA SER A 302 -30.29 1.83 21.22
C SER A 302 -28.93 1.91 20.52
N MET A 303 -27.92 2.49 21.18
CA MET A 303 -26.56 2.55 20.64
C MET A 303 -25.95 1.15 20.52
N ARG A 304 -26.11 0.30 21.55
CA ARG A 304 -25.64 -1.08 21.56
C ARG A 304 -26.30 -1.90 20.45
N ASP A 305 -27.61 -1.85 20.36
CA ASP A 305 -28.38 -2.60 19.36
C ASP A 305 -28.04 -2.18 17.93
N ARG A 306 -27.80 -0.88 17.72
CA ARG A 306 -27.36 -0.37 16.40
C ARG A 306 -25.97 -0.92 16.04
N GLU A 307 -25.01 -0.85 16.95
CA GLU A 307 -23.67 -1.35 16.75
C GLU A 307 -23.67 -2.86 16.45
N ASN A 308 -24.42 -3.65 17.25
CA ASN A 308 -24.52 -5.08 17.07
C ASN A 308 -25.13 -5.45 15.72
N ARG A 309 -26.22 -4.79 15.31
CA ARG A 309 -26.84 -5.02 13.98
C ARG A 309 -25.88 -4.75 12.83
N LEU A 310 -25.09 -3.68 12.91
CA LEU A 310 -24.10 -3.35 11.89
C LEU A 310 -22.99 -4.41 11.82
N LYS A 311 -22.47 -4.85 12.99
CA LYS A 311 -21.45 -5.88 13.07
C LYS A 311 -21.94 -7.23 12.56
N GLU A 312 -23.14 -7.65 12.94
CA GLU A 312 -23.75 -8.89 12.46
C GLU A 312 -23.98 -8.88 10.94
N ALA A 313 -24.47 -7.75 10.39
CA ALA A 313 -24.69 -7.63 8.95
C ALA A 313 -23.38 -7.72 8.17
N ALA A 314 -22.33 -7.02 8.60
CA ALA A 314 -21.03 -7.04 7.96
C ALA A 314 -20.30 -8.39 8.16
N GLY A 315 -20.41 -9.00 9.35
CA GLY A 315 -19.76 -10.27 9.70
C GLY A 315 -20.19 -11.44 8.84
N LYS A 316 -21.39 -11.43 8.25
CA LYS A 316 -21.87 -12.50 7.36
C LYS A 316 -21.00 -12.73 6.13
N SER A 317 -20.23 -11.71 5.73
CA SER A 317 -19.37 -11.77 4.55
C SER A 317 -17.90 -12.07 4.87
N PHE A 318 -17.53 -12.23 6.15
CA PHE A 318 -16.15 -12.44 6.58
C PHE A 318 -16.05 -13.61 7.53
N ASP A 319 -14.98 -14.38 7.41
CA ASP A 319 -14.73 -15.53 8.30
C ASP A 319 -14.35 -15.11 9.73
N LYS A 320 -13.72 -13.94 9.86
CA LYS A 320 -13.21 -13.41 11.12
C LYS A 320 -13.53 -11.93 11.26
N VAL A 321 -14.15 -11.56 12.37
CA VAL A 321 -14.43 -10.17 12.74
C VAL A 321 -13.61 -9.80 13.96
N LEU A 322 -12.84 -8.73 13.87
CA LEU A 322 -12.06 -8.16 14.95
C LEU A 322 -12.66 -6.82 15.35
N GLU A 323 -12.83 -6.60 16.64
CA GLU A 323 -13.43 -5.38 17.18
C GLU A 323 -12.38 -4.55 17.92
N PHE A 324 -12.27 -3.29 17.57
CA PHE A 324 -11.34 -2.34 18.19
C PHE A 324 -12.11 -1.21 18.84
N PRO A 325 -11.82 -0.88 20.11
CA PRO A 325 -12.57 0.15 20.84
C PRO A 325 -12.29 1.54 20.26
N VAL A 326 -13.25 2.45 20.45
CA VAL A 326 -12.95 3.87 20.33
C VAL A 326 -12.02 4.27 21.48
N VAL A 327 -10.90 4.93 21.16
CA VAL A 327 -9.94 5.44 22.17
C VAL A 327 -10.18 6.93 22.34
N LEU A 328 -10.59 7.35 23.54
CA LEU A 328 -10.96 8.72 23.86
C LEU A 328 -9.83 9.44 24.59
N GLY A 329 -9.61 10.71 24.23
CA GLY A 329 -8.73 11.63 24.98
C GLY A 329 -7.24 11.24 25.00
N ALA A 330 -6.81 10.30 24.18
CA ALA A 330 -5.43 9.81 24.16
C ALA A 330 -4.53 10.63 23.22
N SER A 331 -3.25 10.73 23.57
CA SER A 331 -2.23 11.17 22.62
C SER A 331 -2.15 10.18 21.42
N PRO A 332 -1.58 10.60 20.27
CA PRO A 332 -1.43 9.70 19.13
C PRO A 332 -0.72 8.38 19.48
N ASN A 333 0.32 8.41 20.31
CA ASN A 333 1.06 7.22 20.74
C ASN A 333 0.21 6.32 21.67
N GLN A 334 -0.47 6.90 22.64
CA GLN A 334 -1.41 6.14 23.50
C GLN A 334 -2.52 5.49 22.70
N HIS A 335 -3.04 6.17 21.67
CA HIS A 335 -4.03 5.58 20.78
C HIS A 335 -3.51 4.30 20.10
N VAL A 336 -2.28 4.34 19.60
CA VAL A 336 -1.64 3.14 19.01
C VAL A 336 -1.42 2.06 20.05
N ILE A 337 -0.98 2.41 21.27
CA ILE A 337 -0.76 1.46 22.36
C ILE A 337 -2.05 0.74 22.74
N GLU A 338 -3.17 1.46 22.93
CA GLU A 338 -4.45 0.84 23.28
C GLU A 338 -4.95 -0.12 22.21
N LEU A 339 -4.80 0.26 20.92
CA LEU A 339 -5.15 -0.64 19.82
C LEU A 339 -4.18 -1.82 19.70
N ALA A 340 -2.89 -1.64 20.04
CA ALA A 340 -1.93 -2.74 20.07
C ALA A 340 -2.26 -3.75 21.18
N ARG A 341 -2.76 -3.28 22.33
CA ARG A 341 -3.28 -4.16 23.40
C ARG A 341 -4.48 -4.98 22.91
N ALA A 342 -5.39 -4.36 22.18
CA ALA A 342 -6.53 -5.07 21.61
C ALA A 342 -6.12 -6.17 20.61
N PHE A 343 -4.99 -6.01 19.91
CA PHE A 343 -4.46 -7.07 19.05
C PHE A 343 -3.83 -8.24 19.82
N GLN A 344 -3.45 -8.07 21.10
CA GLN A 344 -2.90 -9.18 21.90
C GLN A 344 -3.94 -10.25 22.20
N ASP A 345 -5.22 -9.89 22.20
CA ASP A 345 -6.35 -10.81 22.41
C ASP A 345 -6.63 -11.68 21.16
N TYR A 346 -5.99 -11.37 20.04
CA TYR A 346 -6.11 -12.13 18.81
C TYR A 346 -4.81 -12.90 18.57
N ASP A 347 -4.94 -14.21 18.40
CA ASP A 347 -3.81 -15.10 18.13
C ASP A 347 -2.98 -14.56 16.97
N PRO A 348 -1.68 -14.25 17.18
CA PRO A 348 -0.84 -13.86 16.08
C PRO A 348 -0.81 -14.99 15.06
N PRO A 349 -0.85 -14.69 13.76
CA PRO A 349 -0.64 -15.75 12.77
C PRO A 349 0.77 -16.32 12.99
N VAL A 350 0.82 -17.57 13.35
CA VAL A 350 2.03 -18.37 13.57
C VAL A 350 2.77 -18.58 12.26
#